data_b600f348cee81adfac0f7ec8bf2f6900
#
_entry.id   b600f348cee81adfac0f7ec8bf2f6900
#
_cell.length_a   1.000
_cell.length_b   1.000
_cell.length_c   1.000
_cell.angle_alpha   90.00
_cell.angle_beta   90.00
_cell.angle_gamma   90.00
#
_symmetry.space_group_name_H-M   'P 1'
#
loop_
_entity.id
_entity.type
_entity.pdbx_description
1 polymer ?
#
loop_
_entity_poly.entity_id
_entity_poly.type
_entity_poly.pdbx_seq_one_letter_code
_entity_poly.pdbx_strand_id
1 'polypeptide(L)'
;SRPVLDFVTTVLERIGEAFSYRGSGSVPLSLILMILAIIAIAVIAIALILNPIRLAKRASHSVFEEETTTQDIRRALDEAVAAKDWNLAYVWSYRLMVAGLDDCEVVAATPGLTAREAAQAATRLVPEHGPALSHHARTFDGVRYGHSSVGEQDVSALRDFTPGLLSQCRKAQDHA
;
A
#
# COMPACT_ATOMS: atom_id res chain seq x y z
N SER A 1 1.07 -3.12 -24.69
CA SER A 1 -0.07 -3.78 -24.02
C SER A 1 -1.00 -4.55 -24.96
N ARG A 2 -0.49 -5.05 -26.09
CA ARG A 2 -1.26 -5.86 -27.06
C ARG A 2 -1.40 -7.35 -26.71
N PRO A 3 -0.47 -8.02 -25.99
CA PRO A 3 -0.58 -9.48 -25.79
C PRO A 3 -1.74 -9.91 -24.90
N VAL A 4 -2.23 -9.05 -24.00
CA VAL A 4 -3.36 -9.37 -23.08
C VAL A 4 -4.69 -9.33 -23.83
N LEU A 5 -4.86 -8.39 -24.76
CA LEU A 5 -6.08 -8.28 -25.57
C LEU A 5 -6.19 -9.47 -26.55
N ASP A 6 -5.06 -9.90 -27.15
CA ASP A 6 -5.04 -11.05 -28.05
C ASP A 6 -5.32 -12.36 -27.32
N PHE A 7 -4.87 -12.48 -26.07
CA PHE A 7 -5.21 -13.64 -25.23
C PHE A 7 -6.69 -13.68 -24.87
N VAL A 8 -7.28 -12.52 -24.50
CA VAL A 8 -8.69 -12.42 -24.15
C VAL A 8 -9.59 -12.71 -25.36
N THR A 9 -9.26 -12.21 -26.55
CA THR A 9 -10.01 -12.49 -27.77
C THR A 9 -9.95 -13.97 -28.17
N THR A 10 -8.78 -14.61 -28.06
CA THR A 10 -8.61 -16.04 -28.35
C THR A 10 -9.41 -16.91 -27.38
N VAL A 11 -9.47 -16.54 -26.10
CA VAL A 11 -10.28 -17.25 -25.09
C VAL A 11 -11.76 -17.09 -25.35
N LEU A 12 -12.22 -15.88 -25.73
CA LEU A 12 -13.63 -15.61 -26.06
C LEU A 12 -14.08 -16.36 -27.32
N GLU A 13 -13.24 -16.45 -28.35
CA GLU A 13 -13.54 -17.23 -29.57
C GLU A 13 -13.68 -18.73 -29.26
N ARG A 14 -12.79 -19.29 -28.43
CA ARG A 14 -12.86 -20.69 -28.01
C ARG A 14 -14.09 -21.01 -27.14
N ILE A 15 -14.51 -20.05 -26.31
CA ILE A 15 -15.75 -20.17 -25.51
C ILE A 15 -16.98 -20.14 -26.44
N GLY A 16 -16.96 -19.28 -27.49
CA GLY A 16 -18.03 -19.19 -28.47
C GLY A 16 -18.23 -20.50 -29.25
N GLU A 17 -17.13 -21.15 -29.65
CA GLU A 17 -17.20 -22.46 -30.34
C GLU A 17 -17.72 -23.58 -29.42
N ALA A 18 -17.35 -23.58 -28.13
CA ALA A 18 -17.85 -24.55 -27.15
C ALA A 18 -19.35 -24.39 -26.87
N PHE A 19 -19.91 -23.20 -27.01
CA PHE A 19 -21.34 -22.93 -26.84
C PHE A 19 -22.19 -23.28 -28.06
N SER A 20 -21.57 -23.42 -29.23
CA SER A 20 -22.28 -23.77 -30.48
C SER A 20 -22.60 -25.24 -30.62
N TYR A 21 -22.16 -26.10 -29.70
CA TYR A 21 -22.48 -27.54 -29.71
C TYR A 21 -23.88 -27.79 -29.16
N ARG A 22 -24.89 -27.62 -30.04
CA ARG A 22 -26.28 -27.86 -29.78
C ARG A 22 -26.57 -29.36 -29.95
N GLY A 23 -26.24 -30.16 -28.93
CA GLY A 23 -26.54 -31.59 -28.87
C GLY A 23 -27.28 -31.91 -27.57
N SER A 24 -28.50 -32.45 -27.71
CA SER A 24 -29.34 -32.97 -26.67
C SER A 24 -28.60 -33.98 -25.78
N GLY A 25 -28.38 -33.62 -24.52
CA GLY A 25 -27.80 -34.51 -23.53
C GLY A 25 -27.18 -33.70 -22.38
N SER A 26 -27.31 -34.19 -21.16
CA SER A 26 -26.78 -33.60 -19.92
C SER A 26 -25.42 -32.92 -20.10
N VAL A 27 -25.34 -31.64 -19.74
CA VAL A 27 -24.08 -30.88 -19.78
C VAL A 27 -23.00 -31.70 -19.06
N PRO A 28 -21.93 -32.12 -19.72
CA PRO A 28 -20.90 -32.94 -19.06
C PRO A 28 -20.30 -32.19 -17.89
N LEU A 29 -20.23 -32.83 -16.74
CA LEU A 29 -19.70 -32.28 -15.49
C LEU A 29 -18.29 -31.65 -15.70
N SER A 30 -17.52 -32.18 -16.65
CA SER A 30 -16.23 -31.67 -17.08
C SER A 30 -16.29 -30.24 -17.66
N LEU A 31 -17.35 -29.90 -18.37
CA LEU A 31 -17.54 -28.59 -18.98
C LEU A 31 -17.89 -27.54 -17.90
N ILE A 32 -18.70 -27.91 -16.92
CA ILE A 32 -19.01 -27.06 -15.75
C ILE A 32 -17.74 -26.80 -14.94
N LEU A 33 -16.93 -27.83 -14.68
CA LEU A 33 -15.67 -27.72 -13.96
C LEU A 33 -14.65 -26.84 -14.71
N MET A 34 -14.60 -26.94 -16.05
CA MET A 34 -13.72 -26.10 -16.86
C MET A 34 -14.13 -24.63 -16.81
N ILE A 35 -15.42 -24.30 -16.89
CA ILE A 35 -15.92 -22.94 -16.77
C ILE A 35 -15.64 -22.36 -15.36
N LEU A 36 -15.87 -23.14 -14.31
CA LEU A 36 -15.54 -22.74 -12.94
C LEU A 36 -14.03 -22.47 -12.76
N ALA A 37 -13.16 -23.29 -13.35
CA ALA A 37 -11.71 -23.09 -13.31
C ALA A 37 -11.31 -21.80 -14.04
N ILE A 38 -11.88 -21.48 -15.19
CA ILE A 38 -11.62 -20.25 -15.94
C ILE A 38 -12.08 -19.01 -15.15
N ILE A 39 -13.27 -19.07 -14.55
CA ILE A 39 -13.78 -17.99 -13.69
C ILE A 39 -12.87 -17.78 -12.48
N ALA A 40 -12.43 -18.86 -11.83
CA ALA A 40 -11.52 -18.77 -10.69
C ALA A 40 -10.17 -18.13 -11.08
N ILE A 41 -9.59 -18.53 -12.23
CA ILE A 41 -8.36 -17.95 -12.76
C ILE A 41 -8.55 -16.46 -13.11
N ALA A 42 -9.68 -16.09 -13.73
CA ALA A 42 -10.02 -14.70 -14.04
C ALA A 42 -10.16 -13.85 -12.78
N VAL A 43 -10.84 -14.35 -11.75
CA VAL A 43 -10.98 -13.66 -10.45
C VAL A 43 -9.62 -13.49 -9.77
N ILE A 44 -8.76 -14.51 -9.80
CA ILE A 44 -7.40 -14.44 -9.26
C ILE A 44 -6.55 -13.42 -10.05
N ALA A 45 -6.64 -13.44 -11.38
CA ALA A 45 -5.92 -12.48 -12.23
C ALA A 45 -6.39 -11.04 -12.00
N ILE A 46 -7.70 -10.81 -11.89
CA ILE A 46 -8.28 -9.50 -11.57
C ILE A 46 -7.87 -9.07 -10.17
N ALA A 47 -7.88 -9.96 -9.19
CA ALA A 47 -7.43 -9.67 -7.82
C ALA A 47 -5.94 -9.32 -7.77
N LEU A 48 -5.10 -9.95 -8.60
CA LEU A 48 -3.68 -9.66 -8.73
C LEU A 48 -3.42 -8.31 -9.45
N ILE A 49 -4.23 -7.97 -10.46
CA ILE A 49 -4.12 -6.71 -11.21
C ILE A 49 -4.64 -5.53 -10.38
N LEU A 50 -5.75 -5.72 -9.65
CA LEU A 50 -6.33 -4.71 -8.77
C LEU A 50 -5.60 -4.59 -7.42
N ASN A 51 -4.72 -5.53 -7.07
CA ASN A 51 -3.99 -5.53 -5.81
C ASN A 51 -2.49 -5.86 -6.01
N PRO A 52 -1.75 -5.07 -6.82
CA PRO A 52 -0.32 -5.32 -7.08
C PRO A 52 0.53 -5.26 -5.81
N ILE A 53 -0.01 -4.73 -4.72
CA ILE A 53 0.68 -4.44 -3.47
C ILE A 53 0.89 -5.70 -2.61
N ARG A 54 0.09 -6.77 -2.81
CA ARG A 54 0.24 -7.99 -2.00
C ARG A 54 1.44 -8.86 -2.38
N LEU A 55 1.99 -8.71 -3.59
CA LEU A 55 3.20 -9.44 -4.00
C LEU A 55 4.51 -8.76 -3.61
N ALA A 56 4.52 -7.43 -3.41
CA ALA A 56 5.68 -6.70 -2.92
C ALA A 56 5.97 -6.92 -1.42
N LYS A 57 5.18 -7.76 -0.74
CA LYS A 57 5.12 -7.91 0.72
C LYS A 57 6.22 -8.76 1.35
N ARG A 58 7.31 -9.06 0.66
CA ARG A 58 8.37 -9.95 1.20
C ARG A 58 9.76 -9.36 1.33
N ALA A 59 9.95 -8.06 1.15
CA ALA A 59 11.27 -7.47 1.28
C ALA A 59 11.26 -6.24 2.20
N SER A 60 12.13 -6.29 3.14
CA SER A 60 12.70 -5.26 4.00
C SER A 60 11.86 -4.61 5.11
N HIS A 61 12.45 -4.57 6.31
CA HIS A 61 11.98 -3.88 7.51
C HIS A 61 12.17 -2.34 7.43
N SER A 62 12.63 -1.79 6.29
CA SER A 62 12.92 -0.37 6.17
C SER A 62 11.68 0.45 5.74
N VAL A 63 11.62 1.69 6.19
CA VAL A 63 10.61 2.67 5.78
C VAL A 63 10.81 3.05 4.32
N PHE A 64 12.07 3.12 3.85
CA PHE A 64 12.46 3.44 2.47
C PHE A 64 13.20 2.26 1.84
N GLU A 65 12.76 1.82 0.67
CA GLU A 65 13.38 0.71 -0.10
C GLU A 65 14.26 1.22 -1.25
N GLU A 66 14.04 2.46 -1.71
CA GLU A 66 14.77 3.15 -2.79
C GLU A 66 14.80 4.64 -2.51
N GLU A 67 15.66 5.39 -3.21
CA GLU A 67 15.67 6.86 -3.21
C GLU A 67 14.37 7.40 -3.83
N THR A 68 13.32 7.41 -3.04
CA THR A 68 12.01 7.93 -3.45
C THR A 68 11.93 9.40 -3.06
N THR A 69 11.71 10.28 -4.02
CA THR A 69 11.60 11.72 -3.72
C THR A 69 10.32 12.02 -2.94
N THR A 70 10.34 13.10 -2.14
CA THR A 70 9.13 13.57 -1.42
C THR A 70 7.95 13.81 -2.36
N GLN A 71 8.23 14.21 -3.61
CA GLN A 71 7.19 14.41 -4.62
C GLN A 71 6.54 13.08 -5.07
N ASP A 72 7.35 12.03 -5.24
CA ASP A 72 6.83 10.68 -5.58
C ASP A 72 5.98 10.11 -4.44
N ILE A 73 6.40 10.33 -3.19
CA ILE A 73 5.63 9.94 -2.00
C ILE A 73 4.27 10.64 -1.98
N ARG A 74 4.22 11.95 -2.26
CA ARG A 74 2.96 12.69 -2.32
C ARG A 74 2.04 12.18 -3.42
N ARG A 75 2.57 11.98 -4.62
CA ARG A 75 1.79 11.42 -5.74
C ARG A 75 1.21 10.05 -5.40
N ALA A 76 2.03 9.15 -4.86
CA ALA A 76 1.58 7.81 -4.47
C ALA A 76 0.52 7.85 -3.34
N LEU A 77 0.62 8.81 -2.42
CA LEU A 77 -0.41 9.06 -1.40
C LEU A 77 -1.73 9.50 -2.03
N ASP A 78 -1.70 10.46 -2.95
CA ASP A 78 -2.89 10.97 -3.62
C ASP A 78 -3.59 9.88 -4.44
N GLU A 79 -2.82 9.06 -5.15
CA GLU A 79 -3.33 7.89 -5.89
C GLU A 79 -3.98 6.86 -4.95
N ALA A 80 -3.36 6.57 -3.81
CA ALA A 80 -3.91 5.62 -2.83
C ALA A 80 -5.22 6.14 -2.20
N VAL A 81 -5.29 7.44 -1.88
CA VAL A 81 -6.50 8.09 -1.36
C VAL A 81 -7.62 8.07 -2.41
N ALA A 82 -7.32 8.40 -3.67
CA ALA A 82 -8.29 8.36 -4.76
C ALA A 82 -8.84 6.95 -5.00
N ALA A 83 -7.99 5.92 -4.83
CA ALA A 83 -8.37 4.51 -4.91
C ALA A 83 -9.08 3.99 -3.65
N LYS A 84 -9.18 4.79 -2.58
CA LYS A 84 -9.66 4.39 -1.25
C LYS A 84 -8.91 3.18 -0.66
N ASP A 85 -7.64 3.00 -1.07
CA ASP A 85 -6.74 2.03 -0.45
C ASP A 85 -6.12 2.65 0.82
N TRP A 86 -6.88 2.60 1.92
CA TRP A 86 -6.52 3.24 3.17
C TRP A 86 -5.25 2.65 3.78
N ASN A 87 -5.00 1.35 3.56
CA ASN A 87 -3.77 0.71 4.02
C ASN A 87 -2.54 1.32 3.32
N LEU A 88 -2.62 1.46 2.00
CA LEU A 88 -1.54 2.07 1.22
C LEU A 88 -1.41 3.55 1.51
N ALA A 89 -2.54 4.27 1.62
CA ALA A 89 -2.56 5.69 1.98
C ALA A 89 -1.89 5.95 3.34
N TYR A 90 -2.11 5.05 4.32
CA TYR A 90 -1.45 5.15 5.62
C TYR A 90 0.08 4.96 5.51
N VAL A 91 0.52 3.96 4.74
CA VAL A 91 1.95 3.72 4.51
C VAL A 91 2.62 4.94 3.89
N TRP A 92 2.02 5.55 2.86
CA TRP A 92 2.56 6.75 2.23
C TRP A 92 2.48 7.99 3.12
N SER A 93 1.42 8.14 3.92
CA SER A 93 1.33 9.22 4.90
C SER A 93 2.43 9.14 5.95
N TYR A 94 2.73 7.93 6.45
CA TYR A 94 3.82 7.70 7.39
C TYR A 94 5.19 8.01 6.78
N ARG A 95 5.44 7.56 5.55
CA ARG A 95 6.66 7.88 4.81
C ARG A 95 6.83 9.38 4.59
N LEU A 96 5.74 10.08 4.28
CA LEU A 96 5.75 11.54 4.12
C LEU A 96 6.09 12.25 5.45
N MET A 97 5.58 11.76 6.58
CA MET A 97 5.95 12.25 7.91
C MET A 97 7.44 12.05 8.17
N VAL A 98 7.99 10.86 7.88
CA VAL A 98 9.43 10.57 8.09
C VAL A 98 10.30 11.41 7.17
N ALA A 99 9.91 11.65 5.91
CA ALA A 99 10.60 12.58 5.02
C ALA A 99 10.59 14.01 5.58
N GLY A 100 9.50 14.46 6.19
CA GLY A 100 9.45 15.74 6.88
C GLY A 100 10.34 15.81 8.14
N LEU A 101 10.53 14.69 8.84
CA LEU A 101 11.49 14.61 9.95
C LEU A 101 12.94 14.65 9.45
N ASP A 102 13.23 14.12 8.27
CA ASP A 102 14.53 14.24 7.59
C ASP A 102 14.79 15.69 7.18
N ASP A 103 13.82 16.37 6.57
CA ASP A 103 13.88 17.80 6.26
C ASP A 103 14.13 18.68 7.52
N CYS A 104 13.73 18.19 8.69
CA CYS A 104 14.01 18.80 9.99
C CYS A 104 15.29 18.27 10.65
N GLU A 105 16.12 17.49 9.98
CA GLU A 105 17.36 16.89 10.50
C GLU A 105 17.19 16.06 11.80
N VAL A 106 15.96 15.57 12.06
CA VAL A 106 15.66 14.71 13.22
C VAL A 106 16.11 13.28 12.99
N VAL A 107 15.99 12.82 11.75
CA VAL A 107 16.41 11.49 11.28
C VAL A 107 17.05 11.61 9.93
N ALA A 108 17.88 10.65 9.55
CA ALA A 108 18.27 10.46 8.15
C ALA A 108 17.33 9.44 7.52
N ALA A 109 16.51 9.84 6.53
CA ALA A 109 15.58 8.97 5.82
C ALA A 109 16.32 8.04 4.84
N THR A 110 17.16 7.16 5.38
CA THR A 110 17.99 6.23 4.62
C THR A 110 17.34 4.84 4.52
N PRO A 111 17.69 4.05 3.49
CA PRO A 111 17.34 2.64 3.44
C PRO A 111 17.78 1.92 4.73
N GLY A 112 16.86 1.21 5.37
CA GLY A 112 17.11 0.53 6.65
C GLY A 112 16.54 1.23 7.89
N LEU A 113 16.19 2.53 7.81
CA LEU A 113 15.50 3.21 8.91
C LEU A 113 14.16 2.53 9.20
N THR A 114 13.97 2.11 10.44
CA THR A 114 12.70 1.49 10.88
C THR A 114 11.72 2.55 11.39
N ALA A 115 10.41 2.23 11.34
CA ALA A 115 9.38 3.12 11.87
C ALA A 115 9.58 3.43 13.36
N ARG A 116 10.02 2.43 14.13
CA ARG A 116 10.32 2.59 15.55
C ARG A 116 11.49 3.55 15.80
N GLU A 117 12.56 3.44 15.03
CA GLU A 117 13.74 4.34 15.17
C GLU A 117 13.37 5.76 14.83
N ALA A 118 12.61 6.01 13.75
CA ALA A 118 12.11 7.33 13.42
C ALA A 118 11.24 7.94 14.54
N ALA A 119 10.31 7.15 15.08
CA ALA A 119 9.46 7.57 16.19
C ALA A 119 10.29 7.87 17.47
N GLN A 120 11.28 7.06 17.79
CA GLN A 120 12.17 7.26 18.94
C GLN A 120 13.03 8.51 18.78
N ALA A 121 13.56 8.78 17.60
CA ALA A 121 14.35 9.98 17.34
C ALA A 121 13.51 11.23 17.52
N ALA A 122 12.32 11.29 16.93
CA ALA A 122 11.39 12.40 17.11
C ALA A 122 10.93 12.57 18.57
N THR A 123 10.70 11.47 19.30
CA THR A 123 10.31 11.52 20.73
C THR A 123 11.41 12.14 21.61
N ARG A 124 12.69 11.97 21.28
CA ARG A 124 13.78 12.61 22.06
C ARG A 124 13.73 14.12 21.95
N LEU A 125 13.31 14.65 20.81
CA LEU A 125 13.24 16.08 20.55
C LEU A 125 11.91 16.70 21.07
N VAL A 126 10.79 15.97 20.89
CA VAL A 126 9.45 16.40 21.26
C VAL A 126 8.75 15.31 22.10
N PRO A 127 9.12 15.14 23.37
CA PRO A 127 8.64 14.02 24.22
C PRO A 127 7.12 13.95 24.39
N GLU A 128 6.43 15.08 24.34
CA GLU A 128 4.97 15.17 24.45
C GLU A 128 4.24 14.43 23.32
N HIS A 129 4.88 14.26 22.17
CA HIS A 129 4.34 13.51 21.03
C HIS A 129 4.70 12.00 21.05
N GLY A 130 5.51 11.57 22.02
CA GLY A 130 6.01 10.19 22.10
C GLY A 130 4.92 9.11 22.04
N PRO A 131 3.82 9.19 22.79
CA PRO A 131 2.73 8.22 22.71
C PRO A 131 2.11 8.13 21.32
N ALA A 132 1.84 9.27 20.66
CA ALA A 132 1.26 9.33 19.32
C ALA A 132 2.25 8.78 18.26
N LEU A 133 3.51 9.18 18.32
CA LEU A 133 4.59 8.66 17.44
C LEU A 133 4.72 7.15 17.55
N SER A 134 4.73 6.61 18.79
CA SER A 134 4.79 5.16 19.02
C SER A 134 3.55 4.44 18.52
N HIS A 135 2.38 5.06 18.61
CA HIS A 135 1.14 4.51 18.05
C HIS A 135 1.23 4.43 16.53
N HIS A 136 1.56 5.52 15.86
CA HIS A 136 1.66 5.58 14.40
C HIS A 136 2.73 4.63 13.84
N ALA A 137 3.88 4.49 14.53
CA ALA A 137 4.91 3.53 14.13
C ALA A 137 4.42 2.08 14.19
N ARG A 138 3.72 1.68 15.28
CA ARG A 138 3.15 0.34 15.39
C ARG A 138 2.06 0.08 14.36
N THR A 139 1.21 1.07 14.10
CA THR A 139 0.15 0.97 13.08
C THR A 139 0.77 0.81 11.69
N PHE A 140 1.81 1.59 11.36
CA PHE A 140 2.56 1.46 10.11
C PHE A 140 3.11 0.04 9.94
N ASP A 141 3.80 -0.50 10.96
CA ASP A 141 4.33 -1.86 10.93
C ASP A 141 3.20 -2.88 10.75
N GLY A 142 2.10 -2.75 11.50
CA GLY A 142 0.94 -3.62 11.41
C GLY A 142 0.31 -3.64 10.00
N VAL A 143 0.13 -2.47 9.40
CA VAL A 143 -0.44 -2.33 8.04
C VAL A 143 0.53 -2.87 7.00
N ARG A 144 1.81 -2.48 7.09
CA ARG A 144 2.83 -2.87 6.11
C ARG A 144 3.04 -4.38 6.07
N TYR A 145 3.02 -5.05 7.23
CA TYR A 145 3.22 -6.51 7.33
C TYR A 145 1.91 -7.31 7.33
N GLY A 146 0.76 -6.63 7.20
CA GLY A 146 -0.57 -7.23 7.05
C GLY A 146 -1.11 -7.89 8.31
N HIS A 147 -0.67 -7.39 9.46
CA HIS A 147 -1.20 -7.80 10.76
C HIS A 147 -2.43 -6.98 11.18
N SER A 148 -2.64 -5.82 10.55
CA SER A 148 -3.78 -4.95 10.77
C SER A 148 -4.22 -4.23 9.50
N SER A 149 -5.43 -3.67 9.54
CA SER A 149 -5.96 -2.77 8.51
C SER A 149 -6.39 -1.46 9.16
N VAL A 150 -6.39 -0.38 8.39
CA VAL A 150 -6.79 0.96 8.80
C VAL A 150 -7.91 1.50 7.91
N GLY A 151 -8.63 2.50 8.40
CA GLY A 151 -9.65 3.21 7.67
C GLY A 151 -9.25 4.65 7.32
N GLU A 152 -10.18 5.36 6.70
CA GLU A 152 -10.03 6.78 6.34
C GLU A 152 -9.68 7.66 7.53
N GLN A 153 -10.32 7.40 8.70
CA GLN A 153 -10.10 8.16 9.92
C GLN A 153 -8.65 8.05 10.43
N ASP A 154 -8.04 6.86 10.32
CA ASP A 154 -6.66 6.64 10.75
C ASP A 154 -5.67 7.41 9.85
N VAL A 155 -5.94 7.43 8.53
CA VAL A 155 -5.15 8.20 7.56
C VAL A 155 -5.28 9.70 7.83
N SER A 156 -6.50 10.20 8.05
CA SER A 156 -6.74 11.60 8.41
C SER A 156 -6.04 11.98 9.70
N ALA A 157 -6.15 11.17 10.75
CA ALA A 157 -5.51 11.43 12.05
C ALA A 157 -3.98 11.57 11.90
N LEU A 158 -3.32 10.71 11.13
CA LEU A 158 -1.88 10.80 10.86
C LEU A 158 -1.54 12.06 10.05
N ARG A 159 -2.35 12.40 9.05
CA ARG A 159 -2.12 13.59 8.21
C ARG A 159 -2.30 14.88 9.00
N ASP A 160 -3.27 14.94 9.91
CA ASP A 160 -3.52 16.10 10.77
C ASP A 160 -2.46 16.25 11.86
N PHE A 161 -1.94 15.13 12.36
CA PHE A 161 -0.87 15.09 13.34
C PHE A 161 0.47 15.63 12.81
N THR A 162 0.80 15.29 11.57
CA THR A 162 2.12 15.52 10.96
C THR A 162 2.56 17.01 10.96
N PRO A 163 1.75 17.99 10.51
CA PRO A 163 2.16 19.40 10.46
C PRO A 163 2.50 19.97 11.86
N GLY A 164 1.73 19.61 12.87
CA GLY A 164 1.96 20.00 14.26
C GLY A 164 3.30 19.48 14.78
N LEU A 165 3.56 18.18 14.58
CA LEU A 165 4.82 17.54 14.93
C LEU A 165 6.01 18.24 14.28
N LEU A 166 5.99 18.43 12.95
CA LEU A 166 7.11 19.03 12.21
C LEU A 166 7.35 20.48 12.59
N SER A 167 6.29 21.25 12.92
CA SER A 167 6.43 22.60 13.43
C SER A 167 7.15 22.64 14.78
N GLN A 168 6.85 21.70 15.68
CA GLN A 168 7.49 21.63 16.99
C GLN A 168 8.93 21.12 16.89
N CYS A 169 9.23 20.15 16.00
CA CYS A 169 10.60 19.72 15.75
C CYS A 169 11.49 20.88 15.30
N ARG A 170 11.04 21.70 14.34
CA ARG A 170 11.79 22.88 13.89
C ARG A 170 12.04 23.87 15.02
N LYS A 171 11.01 24.20 15.82
CA LYS A 171 11.17 25.10 16.95
C LYS A 171 12.14 24.58 18.02
N ALA A 172 12.13 23.27 18.27
CA ALA A 172 13.03 22.66 19.25
C ALA A 172 14.49 22.71 18.77
N GLN A 173 14.73 22.59 17.48
CA GLN A 173 16.07 22.73 16.90
C GLN A 173 16.58 24.17 16.90
N ASP A 174 15.70 25.13 16.60
CA ASP A 174 16.08 26.56 16.62
C ASP A 174 16.50 27.03 18.04
N HIS A 175 16.20 26.24 19.08
CA HIS A 175 16.48 26.57 20.49
C HIS A 175 17.60 25.70 21.10
N ALA A 176 18.17 24.75 20.35
CA ALA A 176 19.22 23.85 20.80
C ALA A 176 20.61 24.32 20.39
#